data_b2e937303db0a36002d80e898483c15f
#
_entry.id   b2e937303db0a36002d80e898483c15f
#
_cell.length_a   1.000
_cell.length_b   1.000
_cell.length_c   1.000
_cell.angle_alpha   90.00
_cell.angle_beta   90.00
_cell.angle_gamma   90.00
#
_symmetry.space_group_name_H-M   'P 1'
#
loop_
_entity.id
_entity.type
_entity.pdbx_description
1 polymer ?
#
loop_
_entity_poly.entity_id
_entity_poly.type
_entity_poly.pdbx_seq_one_letter_code
_entity_poly.pdbx_strand_id
1 'polypeptide(L)' 'MLPALPLPEAAAEAYGTIRADLEAKGAMIGNNDLWIAAHALAADLTLISNNLREFRRVSGLRLQNWVA' A
#
# COMPACT_ATOMS: atom_id res chain seq x y z
N MET A 1 17.63 -13.66 10.28
CA MET A 1 17.64 -12.91 9.04
C MET A 1 16.23 -12.66 8.55
N LEU A 2 15.97 -11.48 8.20
CA LEU A 2 14.65 -11.15 7.73
C LEU A 2 14.50 -11.51 6.29
N PRO A 3 13.60 -12.40 6.03
CA PRO A 3 13.42 -12.83 4.68
C PRO A 3 12.63 -11.83 3.91
N ALA A 4 12.76 -11.91 2.69
CA ALA A 4 11.74 -11.52 1.76
C ALA A 4 11.09 -10.18 1.99
N LEU A 5 11.77 -9.26 2.62
CA LEU A 5 11.28 -7.91 2.60
C LEU A 5 11.47 -7.35 1.20
N PRO A 6 10.52 -6.57 0.71
CA PRO A 6 10.69 -5.96 -0.60
C PRO A 6 11.94 -5.12 -0.59
N LEU A 7 12.59 -5.04 -1.72
CA LEU A 7 13.74 -4.19 -1.87
C LEU A 7 13.30 -2.76 -1.61
N PRO A 8 14.12 -1.97 -0.91
CA PRO A 8 13.76 -0.58 -0.64
C PRO A 8 13.45 0.20 -1.90
N GLU A 9 14.15 -0.09 -2.99
CA GLU A 9 13.88 0.60 -4.24
C GLU A 9 12.50 0.29 -4.78
N ALA A 10 12.09 -0.97 -4.72
CA ALA A 10 10.77 -1.35 -5.20
C ALA A 10 9.68 -0.70 -4.35
N ALA A 11 9.87 -0.67 -3.05
CA ALA A 11 8.91 -0.03 -2.16
C ALA A 11 8.87 1.47 -2.40
N ALA A 12 10.03 2.08 -2.62
CA ALA A 12 10.09 3.51 -2.87
C ALA A 12 9.41 3.88 -4.19
N GLU A 13 9.59 3.07 -5.22
CA GLU A 13 8.92 3.29 -6.49
C GLU A 13 7.42 3.18 -6.33
N ALA A 14 6.98 2.14 -5.63
CA ALA A 14 5.55 1.95 -5.39
C ALA A 14 4.98 3.12 -4.59
N TYR A 15 5.71 3.56 -3.59
CA TYR A 15 5.31 4.71 -2.78
C TYR A 15 5.09 5.94 -3.65
N GLY A 16 6.07 6.24 -4.50
CA GLY A 16 5.97 7.41 -5.38
C GLY A 16 4.81 7.31 -6.35
N THR A 17 4.60 6.14 -6.93
CA THR A 17 3.52 5.92 -7.87
C THR A 17 2.16 6.08 -7.19
N ILE A 18 2.00 5.46 -6.02
CA ILE A 18 0.75 5.54 -5.27
C ILE A 18 0.49 6.98 -4.87
N ARG A 19 1.51 7.65 -4.35
CA ARG A 19 1.35 9.01 -3.90
C ARG A 19 0.92 9.93 -5.03
N ALA A 20 1.55 9.82 -6.19
CA ALA A 20 1.18 10.63 -7.33
C ALA A 20 -0.26 10.37 -7.76
N ASP A 21 -0.66 9.11 -7.77
CA ASP A 21 -2.02 8.73 -8.13
C ASP A 21 -3.04 9.32 -7.15
N LEU A 22 -2.76 9.18 -5.86
CA LEU A 22 -3.68 9.68 -4.85
C LEU A 22 -3.75 11.20 -4.83
N GLU A 23 -2.63 11.86 -5.07
CA GLU A 23 -2.63 13.31 -5.18
C GLU A 23 -3.45 13.78 -6.36
N ALA A 24 -3.33 13.10 -7.48
CA ALA A 24 -4.10 13.45 -8.67
C ALA A 24 -5.59 13.27 -8.45
N LYS A 25 -5.97 12.31 -7.64
CA LYS A 25 -7.38 12.05 -7.34
C LYS A 25 -7.91 12.87 -6.16
N GLY A 26 -7.04 13.57 -5.45
CA GLY A 26 -7.43 14.25 -4.23
C GLY A 26 -7.84 13.30 -3.12
N ALA A 27 -7.21 12.12 -3.06
CA ALA A 27 -7.64 11.05 -2.16
C ALA A 27 -6.49 10.54 -1.29
N MET A 28 -5.67 11.44 -0.80
CA MET A 28 -4.49 11.06 0.01
C MET A 28 -4.87 10.29 1.26
N ILE A 29 -3.98 9.41 1.66
CA ILE A 29 -4.10 8.64 2.90
C ILE A 29 -2.91 8.97 3.79
N GLY A 30 -2.94 8.49 5.02
CA GLY A 30 -1.87 8.75 5.97
C GLY A 30 -0.53 8.21 5.47
N ASN A 31 0.55 8.85 5.90
CA ASN A 31 1.88 8.50 5.41
C ASN A 31 2.28 7.07 5.79
N ASN A 32 1.95 6.62 6.99
CA ASN A 32 2.23 5.25 7.38
C ASN A 32 1.46 4.26 6.53
N ASP A 33 0.18 4.56 6.27
CA ASP A 33 -0.64 3.70 5.43
C ASP A 33 -0.11 3.65 4.01
N LEU A 34 0.41 4.78 3.54
CA LEU A 34 1.00 4.85 2.22
C LEU A 34 2.20 3.90 2.11
N TRP A 35 3.06 3.88 3.13
CA TRP A 35 4.21 2.98 3.13
C TRP A 35 3.79 1.52 3.26
N ILE A 36 2.77 1.24 4.06
CA ILE A 36 2.24 -0.11 4.18
C ILE A 36 1.73 -0.60 2.83
N ALA A 37 0.98 0.25 2.14
CA ALA A 37 0.46 -0.09 0.83
C ALA A 37 1.59 -0.29 -0.18
N ALA A 38 2.61 0.56 -0.13
CA ALA A 38 3.75 0.47 -1.04
C ALA A 38 4.49 -0.85 -0.87
N HIS A 39 4.71 -1.27 0.36
CA HIS A 39 5.37 -2.54 0.63
C HIS A 39 4.52 -3.72 0.16
N ALA A 40 3.23 -3.66 0.39
CA ALA A 40 2.34 -4.73 -0.04
C ALA A 40 2.33 -4.86 -1.55
N LEU A 41 2.28 -3.74 -2.26
CA LEU A 41 2.33 -3.77 -3.72
C LEU A 41 3.67 -4.28 -4.23
N ALA A 42 4.76 -3.79 -3.66
CA ALA A 42 6.09 -4.19 -4.12
C ALA A 42 6.34 -5.67 -3.92
N ALA A 43 5.79 -6.24 -2.85
CA ALA A 43 5.97 -7.65 -2.54
C ALA A 43 4.84 -8.52 -3.06
N ASP A 44 3.86 -7.92 -3.74
CA ASP A 44 2.71 -8.63 -4.29
C ASP A 44 1.94 -9.39 -3.20
N LEU A 45 1.70 -8.70 -2.10
CA LEU A 45 1.01 -9.28 -0.96
C LEU A 45 -0.41 -8.77 -0.87
N THR A 46 -1.27 -9.59 -0.25
CA THR A 46 -2.61 -9.15 0.10
C THR A 46 -2.56 -8.48 1.45
N LEU A 47 -3.06 -7.27 1.53
CA LEU A 47 -3.10 -6.53 2.78
C LEU A 47 -4.39 -6.86 3.51
N ILE A 48 -4.26 -7.30 4.76
CA ILE A 48 -5.40 -7.62 5.59
C ILE A 48 -5.55 -6.51 6.62
N SER A 49 -6.72 -5.89 6.66
CA SER A 49 -6.94 -4.76 7.54
C SER A 49 -8.42 -4.57 7.78
N ASN A 50 -8.78 -4.04 8.95
CA ASN A 50 -10.13 -3.59 9.18
C ASN A 50 -10.33 -2.14 8.81
N ASN A 51 -9.30 -1.47 8.34
CA ASN A 51 -9.37 -0.08 7.91
C ASN A 51 -9.25 0.00 6.40
N LEU A 52 -10.21 -0.59 5.71
CA LEU A 52 -10.15 -0.67 4.25
C LEU A 52 -10.46 0.65 3.58
N ARG A 53 -11.10 1.58 4.31
CA ARG A 53 -11.52 2.83 3.70
C ARG A 53 -10.38 3.55 3.00
N GLU A 54 -9.25 3.65 3.68
CA GLU A 54 -8.11 4.34 3.11
C GLU A 54 -7.40 3.49 2.07
N PHE A 55 -7.21 2.22 2.37
CA PHE A 55 -6.45 1.36 1.47
C PHE A 55 -7.17 1.10 0.16
N ARG A 56 -8.49 1.22 0.13
CA ARG A 56 -9.25 1.06 -1.11
C ARG A 56 -8.92 2.13 -2.13
N ARG A 57 -8.36 3.24 -1.70
CA ARG A 57 -7.97 4.31 -2.59
C ARG A 57 -6.75 3.95 -3.42
N VAL A 58 -6.03 2.92 -3.03
CA VAL A 58 -4.80 2.52 -3.71
C VAL A 58 -5.12 1.53 -4.81
N SER A 59 -4.88 1.94 -6.06
CA SER A 59 -5.16 1.10 -7.21
C SER A 59 -4.22 -0.10 -7.23
N GLY A 60 -4.78 -1.25 -7.55
CA GLY A 60 -3.99 -2.47 -7.71
C GLY A 60 -3.63 -3.18 -6.42
N LEU A 61 -3.98 -2.60 -5.27
CA LEU A 61 -3.68 -3.21 -3.99
C LEU A 61 -4.73 -4.26 -3.67
N ARG A 62 -4.26 -5.47 -3.36
CA ARG A 62 -5.17 -6.53 -2.95
C ARG A 62 -5.47 -6.39 -1.47
N LEU A 63 -6.75 -6.33 -1.17
CA LEU A 63 -7.23 -6.10 0.19
C LEU A 63 -8.12 -7.21 0.64
N GLN A 64 -8.02 -7.54 1.92
CA GLN A 64 -8.93 -8.46 2.56
C GLN A 64 -9.34 -7.88 3.89
N ASN A 65 -10.64 -7.90 4.17
CA ASN A 65 -11.15 -7.35 5.40
C ASN A 65 -10.78 -8.26 6.58
N TRP A 66 -10.37 -7.64 7.65
CA TRP A 66 -10.10 -8.34 8.90
C TRP A 66 -11.41 -8.52 9.65
N VAL A 67 -12.18 -9.47 9.27
CA VAL A 67 -13.46 -9.73 9.93
C VAL A 67 -13.50 -11.17 10.33
N ALA A 68 -13.84 -11.39 11.54
CA ALA A 68 -14.03 -12.75 12.01
C ALA A 68 -15.24 -13.36 11.35
#